data_85f0d3b547f27be76515096142b4e725
#
_entry.id   85f0d3b547f27be76515096142b4e725
#
_cell.length_a   1.000
_cell.length_b   1.000
_cell.length_c   1.000
_cell.angle_alpha   90.00
_cell.angle_beta   90.00
_cell.angle_gamma   90.00
#
_symmetry.space_group_name_H-M   'P 1'
#
loop_
_entity.id
_entity.type
_entity.pdbx_description
1 polymer ?
#
loop_
_entity_poly.entity_id
_entity_poly.type
_entity_poly.pdbx_seq_one_letter_code
_entity_poly.pdbx_strand_id
1 'polypeptide(L)'
;MKKIYLLSLSLLSFITIGFAQQKPIEKAVIQTPMLQCEACKDRIEKHLFREYGMSSARADYRKHIVTVTYYRDRTNIENIKTSLANLGYDADDVTADDAFKKLPKTCQHVAGQKPPPAK
;
A
#
# COMPACT_ATOMS: atom_id res chain seq x y z
N MET A 1 51.24 1.16 -34.40
CA MET A 1 49.78 1.09 -34.67
C MET A 1 49.09 -0.02 -33.89
N LYS A 2 49.66 -1.24 -33.83
CA LYS A 2 49.04 -2.36 -33.07
C LYS A 2 48.85 -2.08 -31.57
N LYS A 3 49.74 -1.30 -30.96
CA LYS A 3 49.68 -0.96 -29.53
C LYS A 3 48.58 0.02 -29.19
N ILE A 4 48.12 0.83 -30.14
CA ILE A 4 47.07 1.81 -29.96
C ILE A 4 45.70 1.13 -29.96
N TYR A 5 45.52 0.08 -30.75
CA TYR A 5 44.27 -0.70 -30.78
C TYR A 5 44.04 -1.50 -29.49
N LEU A 6 45.14 -2.00 -28.87
CA LEU A 6 45.05 -2.71 -27.60
C LEU A 6 44.66 -1.78 -26.45
N LEU A 7 45.12 -0.53 -26.47
CA LEU A 7 44.75 0.48 -25.48
C LEU A 7 43.28 0.95 -25.64
N SER A 8 42.79 1.07 -26.89
CA SER A 8 41.41 1.45 -27.14
C SER A 8 40.40 0.36 -26.77
N LEU A 9 40.80 -0.91 -26.93
CA LEU A 9 39.94 -2.04 -26.58
C LEU A 9 39.78 -2.20 -25.05
N SER A 10 40.83 -1.81 -24.29
CA SER A 10 40.80 -1.84 -22.82
C SER A 10 39.90 -0.75 -22.21
N LEU A 11 39.71 0.36 -22.94
CA LEU A 11 38.86 1.46 -22.44
C LEU A 11 37.37 1.21 -22.61
N LEU A 12 36.99 0.25 -23.49
CA LEU A 12 35.57 -0.07 -23.74
C LEU A 12 34.97 -1.01 -22.69
N SER A 13 35.80 -1.63 -21.83
CA SER A 13 35.35 -2.60 -20.83
C SER A 13 34.82 -1.98 -19.54
N PHE A 14 34.88 -0.66 -19.37
CA PHE A 14 34.45 0.00 -18.12
C PHE A 14 33.08 0.62 -18.13
N ILE A 15 32.27 0.38 -19.17
CA ILE A 15 30.86 0.75 -19.12
C ILE A 15 30.07 -0.41 -18.47
N THR A 16 30.41 -0.74 -17.25
CA THR A 16 29.47 -1.45 -16.38
C THR A 16 28.40 -0.40 -16.00
N ILE A 17 27.32 -0.43 -16.73
CA ILE A 17 26.10 0.28 -16.35
C ILE A 17 25.73 -0.29 -14.98
N GLY A 18 26.05 0.45 -13.93
CA GLY A 18 25.52 0.17 -12.61
C GLY A 18 24.02 0.32 -12.69
N PHE A 19 23.32 -0.79 -12.87
CA PHE A 19 21.87 -0.81 -12.60
C PHE A 19 21.74 -0.41 -11.14
N ALA A 20 21.38 0.86 -10.91
CA ALA A 20 20.98 1.30 -9.60
C ALA A 20 19.86 0.35 -9.16
N GLN A 21 20.14 -0.48 -8.16
CA GLN A 21 19.14 -1.35 -7.56
C GLN A 21 18.09 -0.44 -6.94
N GLN A 22 17.03 -0.18 -7.69
CA GLN A 22 15.87 0.51 -7.15
C GLN A 22 15.34 -0.36 -6.02
N LYS A 23 15.30 0.22 -4.82
CA LYS A 23 14.64 -0.44 -3.69
C LYS A 23 13.25 -0.85 -4.15
N PRO A 24 12.84 -2.08 -3.91
CA PRO A 24 11.55 -2.59 -4.38
C PRO A 24 10.39 -2.05 -3.55
N ILE A 25 10.28 -0.72 -3.49
CA ILE A 25 9.20 0.00 -2.78
C ILE A 25 8.17 0.42 -3.81
N GLU A 26 6.93 0.08 -3.55
CA GLU A 26 5.79 0.46 -4.37
C GLU A 26 4.76 1.23 -3.54
N LYS A 27 4.12 2.21 -4.19
CA LYS A 27 3.03 2.99 -3.62
C LYS A 27 1.75 2.68 -4.37
N ALA A 28 0.68 2.40 -3.64
CA ALA A 28 -0.63 2.12 -4.21
C ALA A 28 -1.73 2.86 -3.45
N VAL A 29 -2.85 3.09 -4.12
CA VAL A 29 -4.06 3.69 -3.55
C VAL A 29 -5.17 2.64 -3.61
N ILE A 30 -5.80 2.38 -2.46
CA ILE A 30 -6.89 1.41 -2.32
C ILE A 30 -8.18 2.18 -2.05
N GLN A 31 -9.23 1.92 -2.84
CA GLN A 31 -10.56 2.47 -2.60
C GLN A 31 -11.21 1.74 -1.42
N THR A 32 -11.60 2.49 -0.41
CA THR A 32 -12.20 1.96 0.82
C THR A 32 -13.46 2.74 1.16
N PRO A 33 -14.60 2.46 0.48
CA PRO A 33 -15.83 3.26 0.62
C PRO A 33 -16.38 3.30 2.04
N MET A 34 -16.06 2.31 2.86
CA MET A 34 -16.51 2.20 4.25
C MET A 34 -15.67 3.03 5.22
N LEU A 35 -14.58 3.61 4.78
CA LEU A 35 -13.74 4.51 5.55
C LEU A 35 -14.40 5.90 5.57
N GLN A 36 -15.17 6.21 6.64
CA GLN A 36 -15.98 7.42 6.72
C GLN A 36 -15.76 8.25 7.98
N CYS A 37 -14.88 7.84 8.88
CA CYS A 37 -14.63 8.55 10.13
C CYS A 37 -13.15 8.46 10.54
N GLU A 38 -12.75 9.36 11.44
CA GLU A 38 -11.38 9.41 11.95
C GLU A 38 -11.01 8.15 12.77
N ALA A 39 -11.94 7.62 13.54
CA ALA A 39 -11.73 6.38 14.29
C ALA A 39 -11.42 5.20 13.36
N CYS A 40 -12.09 5.13 12.21
CA CYS A 40 -11.82 4.13 11.17
C CYS A 40 -10.45 4.32 10.54
N LYS A 41 -10.08 5.57 10.27
CA LYS A 41 -8.73 5.93 9.78
C LYS A 41 -7.65 5.42 10.71
N ASP A 42 -7.73 5.75 11.99
CA ASP A 42 -6.73 5.35 12.99
C ASP A 42 -6.64 3.83 13.11
N ARG A 43 -7.77 3.14 13.06
CA ARG A 43 -7.83 1.68 13.11
C ARG A 43 -7.13 1.04 11.92
N ILE A 44 -7.38 1.53 10.71
CA ILE A 44 -6.74 1.04 9.49
C ILE A 44 -5.23 1.31 9.51
N GLU A 45 -4.83 2.52 9.81
CA GLU A 45 -3.41 2.89 9.85
C GLU A 45 -2.62 2.05 10.85
N LYS A 46 -3.15 1.86 12.07
CA LYS A 46 -2.53 1.00 13.09
C LYS A 46 -2.44 -0.46 12.66
N HIS A 47 -3.47 -0.98 12.01
CA HIS A 47 -3.49 -2.36 11.54
C HIS A 47 -2.44 -2.59 10.45
N LEU A 48 -2.47 -1.75 9.40
CA LEU A 48 -1.55 -1.88 8.28
C LEU A 48 -0.09 -1.61 8.67
N PHE A 49 0.15 -0.72 9.63
CA PHE A 49 1.51 -0.45 10.09
C PHE A 49 2.19 -1.68 10.71
N ARG A 50 1.40 -2.63 11.23
CA ARG A 50 1.89 -3.88 11.82
C ARG A 50 2.04 -5.00 10.78
N GLU A 51 1.50 -4.82 9.59
CA GLU A 51 1.59 -5.83 8.53
C GLU A 51 3.02 -5.97 8.00
N TYR A 52 3.39 -7.22 7.75
CA TYR A 52 4.71 -7.52 7.22
C TYR A 52 4.92 -6.89 5.83
N GLY A 53 6.05 -6.24 5.65
CA GLY A 53 6.42 -5.62 4.38
C GLY A 53 5.85 -4.22 4.15
N MET A 54 5.12 -3.68 5.11
CA MET A 54 4.62 -2.30 5.03
C MET A 54 5.71 -1.29 5.40
N SER A 55 5.81 -0.22 4.62
CA SER A 55 6.64 0.94 4.92
C SER A 55 5.82 2.07 5.52
N SER A 56 4.66 2.36 4.94
CA SER A 56 3.72 3.34 5.48
C SER A 56 2.30 3.06 5.03
N ALA A 57 1.34 3.55 5.80
CA ALA A 57 -0.08 3.52 5.45
C ALA A 57 -0.73 4.82 5.90
N ARG A 58 -1.47 5.45 5.01
CA ARG A 58 -2.23 6.66 5.28
C ARG A 58 -3.66 6.50 4.77
N ALA A 59 -4.61 6.65 5.66
CA ALA A 59 -6.03 6.59 5.33
C ALA A 59 -6.62 8.00 5.29
N ASP A 60 -7.43 8.26 4.27
CA ASP A 60 -8.16 9.51 4.13
C ASP A 60 -9.66 9.22 4.09
N TYR A 61 -10.33 9.47 5.21
CA TYR A 61 -11.77 9.19 5.34
C TYR A 61 -12.65 10.16 4.55
N ARG A 62 -12.13 11.31 4.15
CA ARG A 62 -12.86 12.28 3.31
C ARG A 62 -12.91 11.84 1.87
N LYS A 63 -11.83 11.24 1.38
CA LYS A 63 -11.70 10.71 0.02
C LYS A 63 -12.04 9.22 -0.08
N HIS A 64 -12.23 8.53 1.05
CA HIS A 64 -12.50 7.08 1.12
C HIS A 64 -11.40 6.25 0.47
N ILE A 65 -10.14 6.63 0.68
CA ILE A 65 -8.97 5.95 0.14
C ILE A 65 -7.94 5.65 1.21
N VAL A 66 -7.18 4.60 0.98
CA VAL A 66 -6.00 4.25 1.78
C VAL A 66 -4.78 4.24 0.84
N THR A 67 -3.81 5.09 1.13
CA THR A 67 -2.55 5.12 0.42
C THR A 67 -1.54 4.28 1.18
N VAL A 68 -0.99 3.27 0.53
CA VAL A 68 -0.03 2.33 1.11
C VAL A 68 1.30 2.41 0.38
N THR A 69 2.38 2.27 1.13
CA THR A 69 3.73 2.11 0.60
C THR A 69 4.32 0.85 1.20
N TYR A 70 4.80 -0.04 0.36
CA TYR A 70 5.23 -1.38 0.78
C TYR A 70 6.43 -1.88 -0.01
N TYR A 71 7.12 -2.89 0.53
CA TYR A 71 8.24 -3.55 -0.11
C TYR A 71 7.75 -4.74 -0.95
N ARG A 72 7.97 -4.67 -2.26
CA ARG A 72 7.51 -5.68 -3.23
C ARG A 72 8.14 -7.06 -3.03
N ASP A 73 9.31 -7.11 -2.42
CA ASP A 73 10.01 -8.35 -2.09
C ASP A 73 9.47 -9.04 -0.83
N ARG A 74 8.58 -8.37 -0.09
CA ARG A 74 8.03 -8.87 1.18
C ARG A 74 6.52 -9.09 1.15
N THR A 75 5.80 -8.27 0.40
CA THR A 75 4.34 -8.34 0.30
C THR A 75 3.89 -7.85 -1.08
N ASN A 76 2.61 -7.95 -1.35
CA ASN A 76 1.99 -7.44 -2.57
C ASN A 76 0.67 -6.75 -2.26
N ILE A 77 0.10 -6.06 -3.25
CA ILE A 77 -1.14 -5.30 -3.08
C ILE A 77 -2.33 -6.20 -2.69
N GLU A 78 -2.38 -7.42 -3.21
CA GLU A 78 -3.48 -8.36 -2.92
C GLU A 78 -3.47 -8.81 -1.45
N ASN A 79 -2.29 -9.04 -0.87
CA ASN A 79 -2.16 -9.35 0.55
C ASN A 79 -2.62 -8.17 1.42
N ILE A 80 -2.30 -6.93 1.02
CA ILE A 80 -2.70 -5.72 1.74
C ILE A 80 -4.21 -5.53 1.67
N LYS A 81 -4.82 -5.71 0.51
CA LYS A 81 -6.28 -5.67 0.35
C LYS A 81 -6.97 -6.74 1.20
N THR A 82 -6.44 -7.96 1.20
CA THR A 82 -6.95 -9.05 2.03
C THR A 82 -6.85 -8.72 3.52
N SER A 83 -5.76 -8.12 3.94
CA SER A 83 -5.59 -7.67 5.33
C SER A 83 -6.63 -6.61 5.72
N LEU A 84 -6.91 -5.65 4.85
CA LEU A 84 -7.99 -4.66 5.05
C LEU A 84 -9.37 -5.31 5.14
N ALA A 85 -9.66 -6.25 4.25
CA ALA A 85 -10.92 -7.00 4.25
C ALA A 85 -11.09 -7.81 5.55
N ASN A 86 -10.03 -8.46 6.02
CA ASN A 86 -10.03 -9.18 7.28
C ASN A 86 -10.22 -8.26 8.50
N LEU A 87 -9.80 -7.01 8.41
CA LEU A 87 -10.07 -6.00 9.43
C LEU A 87 -11.53 -5.55 9.44
N GLY A 88 -12.24 -5.68 8.33
CA GLY A 88 -13.66 -5.33 8.19
C GLY A 88 -13.96 -4.21 7.20
N TYR A 89 -13.03 -3.84 6.33
CA TYR A 89 -13.20 -2.79 5.33
C TYR A 89 -13.03 -3.33 3.92
N ASP A 90 -13.96 -3.01 3.04
CA ASP A 90 -13.81 -3.32 1.62
C ASP A 90 -12.57 -2.62 1.05
N ALA A 91 -11.79 -3.34 0.28
CA ALA A 91 -10.56 -2.85 -0.32
C ALA A 91 -10.59 -3.11 -1.84
N ASP A 92 -10.93 -2.09 -2.62
CA ASP A 92 -11.18 -2.18 -4.06
C ASP A 92 -12.20 -3.29 -4.39
N ASP A 93 -11.74 -4.39 -4.99
CA ASP A 93 -12.52 -5.57 -5.37
C ASP A 93 -12.65 -6.63 -4.27
N VAL A 94 -11.92 -6.49 -3.18
CA VAL A 94 -11.94 -7.44 -2.05
C VAL A 94 -12.94 -6.97 -1.00
N THR A 95 -13.97 -7.78 -0.76
CA THR A 95 -15.03 -7.46 0.20
C THR A 95 -14.68 -7.90 1.61
N ALA A 96 -15.19 -7.17 2.60
CA ALA A 96 -14.94 -7.42 4.02
C ALA A 96 -15.79 -8.56 4.61
N ASP A 97 -16.86 -8.96 3.93
CA ASP A 97 -17.77 -10.04 4.34
C ASP A 97 -18.14 -10.01 5.84
N ASP A 98 -17.90 -11.12 6.53
CA ASP A 98 -18.25 -11.24 7.95
C ASP A 98 -17.38 -10.41 8.90
N ALA A 99 -16.18 -10.01 8.50
CA ALA A 99 -15.31 -9.19 9.33
C ALA A 99 -15.90 -7.79 9.60
N PHE A 100 -16.71 -7.27 8.69
CA PHE A 100 -17.45 -6.01 8.88
C PHE A 100 -18.34 -6.04 10.13
N LYS A 101 -18.98 -7.15 10.42
CA LYS A 101 -19.87 -7.32 11.57
C LYS A 101 -19.15 -7.25 12.90
N LYS A 102 -17.84 -7.48 12.89
CA LYS A 102 -16.98 -7.43 14.08
C LYS A 102 -16.47 -6.03 14.40
N LEU A 103 -16.66 -5.07 13.50
CA LEU A 103 -16.26 -3.70 13.72
C LEU A 103 -17.10 -3.04 14.84
N PRO A 104 -16.53 -2.08 15.59
CA PRO A 104 -17.33 -1.22 16.47
C PRO A 104 -18.44 -0.52 15.66
N LYS A 105 -19.60 -0.31 16.27
CA LYS A 105 -20.75 0.35 15.60
C LYS A 105 -20.39 1.70 14.98
N THR A 106 -19.46 2.42 15.58
CA THR A 106 -18.93 3.69 15.07
C THR A 106 -18.15 3.56 13.76
N CYS A 107 -17.69 2.36 13.43
CA CYS A 107 -16.94 2.05 12.23
C CYS A 107 -17.73 1.17 11.22
N GLN A 108 -18.97 0.83 11.51
CA GLN A 108 -19.83 0.06 10.60
C GLN A 108 -20.55 1.00 9.62
N HIS A 109 -19.80 1.51 8.66
CA HIS A 109 -20.36 2.36 7.62
C HIS A 109 -20.54 1.56 6.32
N VAL A 110 -21.73 1.67 5.76
CA VAL A 110 -22.00 1.09 4.44
C VAL A 110 -21.67 2.11 3.36
N ALA A 111 -21.13 1.65 2.24
CA ALA A 111 -20.84 2.52 1.10
C ALA A 111 -22.06 3.33 0.70
N GLY A 112 -21.89 4.65 0.55
CA GLY A 112 -22.96 5.57 0.18
C GLY A 112 -23.81 6.10 1.33
N GLN A 113 -23.63 5.63 2.56
CA GLN A 113 -24.28 6.22 3.73
C GLN A 113 -23.54 7.47 4.22
N LYS A 114 -24.31 8.47 4.60
CA LYS A 114 -23.73 9.66 5.25
C LYS A 114 -23.16 9.26 6.62
N PRO A 115 -21.91 9.65 6.95
CA PRO A 115 -21.35 9.38 8.26
C PRO A 115 -22.22 10.00 9.36
N PRO A 116 -22.34 9.34 10.52
CA PRO A 116 -23.06 9.93 11.64
C PRO A 116 -22.39 11.25 12.06
N PRO A 117 -23.17 12.22 12.55
CA PRO A 117 -22.59 13.48 13.00
C PRO A 117 -21.53 13.22 14.08
N ALA A 118 -20.39 13.88 13.94
CA ALA A 118 -19.34 13.83 14.94
C ALA A 118 -19.90 14.36 16.27
N LYS A 119 -19.77 13.54 17.31
CA LYS A 119 -20.04 13.96 18.69
C LYS A 119 -18.81 14.59 19.29
#